data_df032c30939e129a4d42887d4a8bc73f
#
_entry.id   df032c30939e129a4d42887d4a8bc73f
#
_cell.length_a   1.000
_cell.length_b   1.000
_cell.length_c   1.000
_cell.angle_alpha   90.00
_cell.angle_beta   90.00
_cell.angle_gamma   90.00
#
_symmetry.space_group_name_H-M   'P 1'
#
loop_
_entity.id
_entity.type
_entity.pdbx_description
1 polymer ?
#
loop_
_entity_poly.entity_id
_entity_poly.type
_entity_poly.pdbx_seq_one_letter_code
_entity_poly.pdbx_strand_id
1 'polypeptide(L)'
;MKSFFRTLLSLAGAHWITSIGVVLTTASGVVFLGLLFQHLNNPYAGVVVFLILPALFASGLLLMPLGLFVASHRVGGFRRILDRIPAEGPRAARLAWAFAFVTLANIGILTAAAYQGVGYMDSREFCGQTCHSVMQPQYVRYQKSSHARVPCVDCHIGSGATSFVQYKLAGVRQLFRLSTRTYHRPISPAMDRMRPARETCEQCHSRGSQDDKLKVIRHYDNDEKSTEKTTVLFVRAATKIHKAHLERDIEYVSSGPDPQEIPAVILGDKTYALEGAAINGLRRRMDCMDCHNRSGHDFETPESAVDEAIAAGKLDRSRPFVRRDAVAALKNQAGLERLPEAVRVLLSENVFPNMSIGWGTYPSNIGHEKFPGCFRCHDGQHVTKTGESIGQDCGTCHELVAVDEQNPKILKDLGVQ
;
A
#
# COMPACT_ATOMS: atom_id res chain seq x y z
N MET A 1 13.60 4.01 -52.91
CA MET A 1 14.07 4.31 -51.57
C MET A 1 14.56 5.78 -51.43
N LYS A 2 15.49 6.28 -52.23
CA LYS A 2 16.04 7.66 -52.08
C LYS A 2 14.97 8.79 -52.15
N SER A 3 13.94 8.68 -52.98
CA SER A 3 12.87 9.69 -53.09
C SER A 3 11.91 9.70 -51.90
N PHE A 4 11.63 8.52 -51.30
CA PHE A 4 10.82 8.35 -50.08
C PHE A 4 11.47 9.03 -48.87
N PHE A 5 12.76 8.73 -48.63
CA PHE A 5 13.53 9.38 -47.57
C PHE A 5 13.61 10.90 -47.72
N ARG A 6 13.76 11.41 -48.94
CA ARG A 6 13.76 12.85 -49.17
C ARG A 6 12.42 13.50 -48.87
N THR A 7 11.28 12.84 -49.14
CA THR A 7 9.96 13.37 -48.79
C THR A 7 9.72 13.38 -47.30
N LEU A 8 10.07 12.29 -46.59
CA LEU A 8 9.97 12.25 -45.12
C LEU A 8 10.88 13.33 -44.48
N LEU A 9 12.10 13.47 -44.96
CA LEU A 9 13.02 14.50 -44.50
C LEU A 9 12.49 15.91 -44.78
N SER A 10 11.82 16.13 -45.94
CA SER A 10 11.23 17.44 -46.25
C SER A 10 10.02 17.76 -45.37
N LEU A 11 9.20 16.78 -45.04
CA LEU A 11 8.08 16.94 -44.10
C LEU A 11 8.59 17.14 -42.67
N ALA A 12 9.57 16.34 -42.25
CA ALA A 12 10.20 16.47 -40.96
C ALA A 12 10.88 17.84 -40.79
N GLY A 13 11.48 18.39 -41.86
CA GLY A 13 12.11 19.70 -41.90
C GLY A 13 11.17 20.86 -42.22
N ALA A 14 9.88 20.63 -42.42
CA ALA A 14 8.90 21.68 -42.77
C ALA A 14 8.82 22.80 -41.71
N HIS A 15 9.01 22.43 -40.46
CA HIS A 15 9.05 23.35 -39.32
C HIS A 15 9.93 22.76 -38.22
N TRP A 16 10.66 23.59 -37.48
CA TRP A 16 11.55 23.13 -36.41
C TRP A 16 10.80 22.32 -35.31
N ILE A 17 9.54 22.66 -35.02
CA ILE A 17 8.68 21.91 -34.08
C ILE A 17 8.47 20.49 -34.59
N THR A 18 8.19 20.28 -35.89
CA THR A 18 8.04 18.94 -36.49
C THR A 18 9.35 18.15 -36.38
N SER A 19 10.50 18.80 -36.63
CA SER A 19 11.82 18.18 -36.52
C SER A 19 12.11 17.72 -35.08
N ILE A 20 11.82 18.55 -34.08
CA ILE A 20 11.92 18.16 -32.66
C ILE A 20 10.99 16.96 -32.37
N GLY A 21 9.75 17.01 -32.84
CA GLY A 21 8.81 15.89 -32.66
C GLY A 21 9.36 14.58 -33.21
N VAL A 22 9.91 14.59 -34.43
CA VAL A 22 10.51 13.41 -35.07
C VAL A 22 11.71 12.87 -34.26
N VAL A 23 12.62 13.74 -33.86
CA VAL A 23 13.80 13.35 -33.06
C VAL A 23 13.36 12.76 -31.72
N LEU A 24 12.44 13.43 -31.04
CA LEU A 24 11.95 13.01 -29.72
C LEU A 24 11.26 11.63 -29.78
N THR A 25 10.36 11.44 -30.74
CA THR A 25 9.67 10.17 -30.95
C THR A 25 10.64 9.05 -31.32
N THR A 26 11.55 9.30 -32.26
CA THR A 26 12.50 8.28 -32.72
C THR A 26 13.47 7.88 -31.61
N ALA A 27 14.09 8.86 -30.94
CA ALA A 27 15.06 8.61 -29.89
C ALA A 27 14.41 7.88 -28.71
N SER A 28 13.27 8.38 -28.20
CA SER A 28 12.58 7.76 -27.07
C SER A 28 12.04 6.36 -27.41
N GLY A 29 11.53 6.15 -28.63
CA GLY A 29 11.06 4.85 -29.08
C GLY A 29 12.17 3.81 -29.22
N VAL A 30 13.33 4.19 -29.77
CA VAL A 30 14.49 3.29 -29.88
C VAL A 30 15.03 2.92 -28.51
N VAL A 31 15.19 3.90 -27.59
CA VAL A 31 15.66 3.66 -26.24
C VAL A 31 14.66 2.80 -25.47
N PHE A 32 13.35 3.10 -25.58
CA PHE A 32 12.30 2.30 -24.95
C PHE A 32 12.34 0.84 -25.38
N LEU A 33 12.38 0.57 -26.70
CA LEU A 33 12.44 -0.80 -27.21
C LEU A 33 13.73 -1.51 -26.81
N GLY A 34 14.86 -0.81 -26.75
CA GLY A 34 16.13 -1.37 -26.32
C GLY A 34 16.16 -1.76 -24.84
N LEU A 35 15.43 -1.03 -24.01
CA LEU A 35 15.37 -1.28 -22.56
C LEU A 35 14.21 -2.18 -22.13
N LEU A 36 13.22 -2.39 -22.99
CA LEU A 36 11.98 -3.13 -22.67
C LEU A 36 12.24 -4.55 -22.18
N PHE A 37 13.28 -5.20 -22.71
CA PHE A 37 13.62 -6.59 -22.41
C PHE A 37 14.80 -6.74 -21.44
N GLN A 38 15.30 -5.63 -20.87
CA GLN A 38 16.39 -5.68 -19.91
C GLN A 38 15.86 -5.82 -18.49
N HIS A 39 16.47 -6.69 -17.67
CA HIS A 39 16.22 -6.74 -16.24
C HIS A 39 16.84 -5.52 -15.57
N LEU A 40 15.99 -4.60 -15.13
CA LEU A 40 16.41 -3.37 -14.48
C LEU A 40 16.48 -3.60 -12.96
N ASN A 41 17.66 -3.72 -12.43
CA ASN A 41 17.87 -3.91 -10.99
C ASN A 41 17.67 -2.62 -10.17
N ASN A 42 17.58 -1.48 -10.83
CA ASN A 42 17.35 -0.19 -10.17
C ASN A 42 15.87 0.20 -10.25
N PRO A 43 15.17 0.39 -9.11
CA PRO A 43 13.75 0.76 -9.11
C PRO A 43 13.46 2.08 -9.84
N TYR A 44 14.41 3.03 -9.85
CA TYR A 44 14.24 4.29 -10.58
C TYR A 44 14.37 4.13 -12.10
N ALA A 45 15.08 3.13 -12.58
CA ALA A 45 15.15 2.85 -14.01
C ALA A 45 13.78 2.55 -14.60
N GLY A 46 12.89 1.89 -13.83
CA GLY A 46 11.49 1.67 -14.21
C GLY A 46 10.72 2.98 -14.44
N VAL A 47 10.96 4.02 -13.65
CA VAL A 47 10.35 5.35 -13.88
C VAL A 47 10.77 5.92 -15.23
N VAL A 48 12.06 5.84 -15.55
CA VAL A 48 12.56 6.33 -16.84
C VAL A 48 11.94 5.56 -17.99
N VAL A 49 11.97 4.22 -17.94
CA VAL A 49 11.52 3.36 -19.04
C VAL A 49 10.00 3.39 -19.22
N PHE A 50 9.22 3.32 -18.12
CA PHE A 50 7.78 3.12 -18.22
C PHE A 50 6.94 4.39 -18.03
N LEU A 51 7.54 5.51 -17.62
CA LEU A 51 6.84 6.78 -17.47
C LEU A 51 7.48 7.89 -18.34
N ILE A 52 8.78 8.12 -18.24
CA ILE A 52 9.42 9.24 -18.91
C ILE A 52 9.54 9.01 -20.42
N LEU A 53 10.09 7.88 -20.84
CA LEU A 53 10.27 7.59 -22.28
C LEU A 53 8.94 7.53 -23.04
N PRO A 54 7.86 6.86 -22.56
CA PRO A 54 6.55 6.92 -23.21
C PRO A 54 5.95 8.32 -23.26
N ALA A 55 6.13 9.14 -22.21
CA ALA A 55 5.67 10.52 -22.21
C ALA A 55 6.41 11.39 -23.24
N LEU A 56 7.73 11.22 -23.37
CA LEU A 56 8.53 11.88 -24.41
C LEU A 56 8.12 11.42 -25.80
N PHE A 57 7.88 10.12 -26.00
CA PHE A 57 7.41 9.54 -27.25
C PHE A 57 6.05 10.12 -27.66
N ALA A 58 5.07 10.13 -26.74
CA ALA A 58 3.74 10.70 -27.00
C ALA A 58 3.81 12.22 -27.26
N SER A 59 4.63 12.95 -26.53
CA SER A 59 4.87 14.38 -26.75
C SER A 59 5.45 14.64 -28.14
N GLY A 60 6.39 13.82 -28.58
CA GLY A 60 6.95 13.88 -29.92
C GLY A 60 5.90 13.64 -31.01
N LEU A 61 5.03 12.65 -30.82
CA LEU A 61 3.90 12.37 -31.74
C LEU A 61 2.92 13.54 -31.84
N LEU A 62 2.68 14.29 -30.75
CA LEU A 62 1.82 15.47 -30.74
C LEU A 62 2.51 16.68 -31.40
N LEU A 63 3.81 16.84 -31.20
CA LEU A 63 4.58 17.95 -31.81
C LEU A 63 4.66 17.87 -33.34
N MET A 64 4.65 16.66 -33.92
CA MET A 64 4.71 16.50 -35.37
C MET A 64 3.53 17.18 -36.10
N PRO A 65 2.26 16.85 -35.81
CA PRO A 65 1.13 17.53 -36.47
C PRO A 65 1.02 19.00 -36.10
N LEU A 66 1.39 19.36 -34.87
CA LEU A 66 1.41 20.76 -34.45
C LEU A 66 2.39 21.59 -35.28
N GLY A 67 3.60 21.10 -35.52
CA GLY A 67 4.57 21.77 -36.37
C GLY A 67 4.13 21.86 -37.85
N LEU A 68 3.49 20.81 -38.38
CA LEU A 68 2.89 20.84 -39.73
C LEU A 68 1.72 21.84 -39.78
N PHE A 69 0.90 21.94 -38.74
CA PHE A 69 -0.17 22.94 -38.66
C PHE A 69 0.38 24.35 -38.69
N VAL A 70 1.41 24.66 -37.90
CA VAL A 70 2.07 25.97 -37.90
C VAL A 70 2.71 26.27 -39.26
N ALA A 71 3.37 25.30 -39.87
CA ALA A 71 3.94 25.44 -41.23
C ALA A 71 2.87 25.72 -42.27
N SER A 72 1.70 25.08 -42.18
CA SER A 72 0.59 25.25 -43.12
C SER A 72 0.02 26.67 -43.09
N HIS A 73 -0.09 27.27 -41.92
CA HIS A 73 -0.49 28.67 -41.79
C HIS A 73 0.51 29.66 -42.43
N ARG A 74 1.80 29.37 -42.34
CA ARG A 74 2.83 30.21 -42.95
C ARG A 74 2.88 30.12 -44.47
N VAL A 75 2.48 28.97 -45.05
CA VAL A 75 2.54 28.71 -46.51
C VAL A 75 1.20 28.96 -47.22
N GLY A 76 0.15 29.34 -46.47
CA GLY A 76 -1.18 29.64 -47.04
C GLY A 76 -2.07 28.41 -47.27
N GLY A 77 -1.88 27.35 -46.47
CA GLY A 77 -2.77 26.20 -46.40
C GLY A 77 -2.08 24.85 -46.50
N PHE A 78 -2.73 23.82 -45.88
CA PHE A 78 -2.21 22.46 -45.82
C PHE A 78 -2.11 21.80 -47.20
N ARG A 79 -2.99 22.17 -48.17
CA ARG A 79 -2.91 21.72 -49.57
C ARG A 79 -1.55 22.05 -50.19
N ARG A 80 -0.99 23.22 -49.99
CA ARG A 80 0.31 23.61 -50.55
C ARG A 80 1.49 22.82 -49.99
N ILE A 81 1.35 22.25 -48.77
CA ILE A 81 2.33 21.30 -48.23
C ILE A 81 2.18 19.96 -48.91
N LEU A 82 0.92 19.50 -49.12
CA LEU A 82 0.61 18.24 -49.79
C LEU A 82 1.01 18.25 -51.28
N ASP A 83 0.87 19.39 -51.97
CA ASP A 83 1.26 19.55 -53.38
C ASP A 83 2.78 19.37 -53.58
N ARG A 84 3.58 19.48 -52.50
CA ARG A 84 5.03 19.19 -52.53
C ARG A 84 5.34 17.69 -52.45
N ILE A 85 4.33 16.85 -52.15
CA ILE A 85 4.47 15.41 -52.07
C ILE A 85 4.14 14.84 -53.46
N PRO A 86 5.05 14.10 -54.11
CA PRO A 86 4.78 13.50 -55.40
C PRO A 86 3.65 12.43 -55.24
N ALA A 87 2.41 12.81 -55.65
CA ALA A 87 1.19 12.11 -55.37
C ALA A 87 0.74 11.20 -56.54
N GLU A 88 1.56 10.88 -57.52
CA GLU A 88 1.14 10.10 -58.68
C GLU A 88 1.79 8.72 -58.75
N GLY A 89 0.96 7.72 -59.12
CA GLY A 89 1.39 6.37 -59.47
C GLY A 89 1.88 5.52 -58.26
N PRO A 90 2.70 4.51 -58.53
CA PRO A 90 3.14 3.53 -57.50
C PRO A 90 3.94 4.14 -56.32
N ARG A 91 4.34 5.41 -56.43
CA ARG A 91 5.01 6.15 -55.37
C ARG A 91 4.03 6.62 -54.29
N ALA A 92 2.82 7.05 -54.65
CA ALA A 92 1.79 7.46 -53.71
C ALA A 92 1.31 6.27 -52.87
N ALA A 93 1.11 5.10 -53.50
CA ALA A 93 0.77 3.88 -52.80
C ALA A 93 1.84 3.47 -51.77
N ARG A 94 3.13 3.55 -52.14
CA ARG A 94 4.24 3.25 -51.20
C ARG A 94 4.33 4.21 -50.01
N LEU A 95 4.06 5.50 -50.24
CA LEU A 95 3.99 6.49 -49.17
C LEU A 95 2.82 6.23 -48.23
N ALA A 96 1.64 5.90 -48.77
CA ALA A 96 0.47 5.54 -47.98
C ALA A 96 0.72 4.31 -47.10
N TRP A 97 1.29 3.26 -47.69
CA TRP A 97 1.67 2.04 -46.94
C TRP A 97 2.72 2.30 -45.87
N ALA A 98 3.73 3.12 -46.15
CA ALA A 98 4.75 3.47 -45.18
C ALA A 98 4.16 4.30 -44.04
N PHE A 99 3.26 5.24 -44.36
CA PHE A 99 2.54 6.01 -43.31
C PHE A 99 1.65 5.09 -42.46
N ALA A 100 0.89 4.19 -43.10
CA ALA A 100 0.09 3.22 -42.35
C ALA A 100 0.94 2.32 -41.46
N PHE A 101 2.08 1.81 -41.96
CA PHE A 101 3.00 0.98 -41.20
C PHE A 101 3.59 1.74 -39.98
N VAL A 102 4.08 2.97 -40.20
CA VAL A 102 4.63 3.79 -39.10
C VAL A 102 3.55 4.13 -38.08
N THR A 103 2.32 4.42 -38.54
CA THR A 103 1.21 4.69 -37.63
C THR A 103 0.88 3.45 -36.78
N LEU A 104 0.77 2.27 -37.39
CA LEU A 104 0.53 1.01 -36.68
C LEU A 104 1.68 0.68 -35.72
N ALA A 105 2.93 0.89 -36.13
CA ALA A 105 4.08 0.71 -35.26
C ALA A 105 4.04 1.65 -34.03
N ASN A 106 3.70 2.91 -34.24
CA ASN A 106 3.56 3.90 -33.15
C ASN A 106 2.40 3.53 -32.22
N ILE A 107 1.25 3.08 -32.74
CA ILE A 107 0.14 2.57 -31.93
C ILE A 107 0.59 1.35 -31.13
N GLY A 108 1.32 0.43 -31.75
CA GLY A 108 1.87 -0.76 -31.05
C GLY A 108 2.82 -0.38 -29.92
N ILE A 109 3.75 0.57 -30.17
CA ILE A 109 4.68 1.06 -29.13
C ILE A 109 3.91 1.73 -27.99
N LEU A 110 2.95 2.60 -28.28
CA LEU A 110 2.15 3.28 -27.24
C LEU A 110 1.31 2.29 -26.44
N THR A 111 0.72 1.31 -27.10
CA THR A 111 -0.07 0.26 -26.43
C THR A 111 0.83 -0.56 -25.50
N ALA A 112 1.98 -1.01 -25.98
CA ALA A 112 2.95 -1.75 -25.18
C ALA A 112 3.47 -0.91 -24.00
N ALA A 113 3.80 0.37 -24.26
CA ALA A 113 4.27 1.29 -23.22
C ALA A 113 3.19 1.56 -22.17
N ALA A 114 1.93 1.76 -22.58
CA ALA A 114 0.82 1.96 -21.66
C ALA A 114 0.57 0.70 -20.83
N TYR A 115 0.55 -0.48 -21.44
CA TYR A 115 0.35 -1.75 -20.73
C TYR A 115 1.46 -2.00 -19.69
N GLN A 116 2.72 -1.90 -20.11
CA GLN A 116 3.86 -2.10 -19.22
C GLN A 116 3.95 -1.01 -18.15
N GLY A 117 3.66 0.24 -18.52
CA GLY A 117 3.65 1.37 -17.60
C GLY A 117 2.60 1.24 -16.50
N VAL A 118 1.38 0.79 -16.86
CA VAL A 118 0.33 0.50 -15.87
C VAL A 118 0.77 -0.65 -14.96
N GLY A 119 1.25 -1.76 -15.52
CA GLY A 119 1.76 -2.88 -14.74
C GLY A 119 2.89 -2.47 -13.77
N TYR A 120 3.83 -1.64 -14.22
CA TYR A 120 4.88 -1.11 -13.38
C TYR A 120 4.34 -0.21 -12.24
N MET A 121 3.42 0.71 -12.55
CA MET A 121 2.80 1.58 -11.55
C MET A 121 1.95 0.84 -10.52
N ASP A 122 1.46 -0.35 -10.87
CA ASP A 122 0.70 -1.21 -9.97
C ASP A 122 1.59 -2.20 -9.19
N SER A 123 2.89 -2.23 -9.48
CA SER A 123 3.85 -3.10 -8.81
C SER A 123 4.15 -2.65 -7.37
N ARG A 124 4.53 -3.61 -6.54
CA ARG A 124 4.97 -3.37 -5.16
C ARG A 124 6.25 -2.54 -5.12
N GLU A 125 7.12 -2.75 -6.07
CA GLU A 125 8.39 -2.05 -6.24
C GLU A 125 8.17 -0.56 -6.54
N PHE A 126 7.20 -0.23 -7.37
CA PHE A 126 6.84 1.16 -7.62
C PHE A 126 6.30 1.84 -6.37
N CYS A 127 5.33 1.21 -5.69
CA CYS A 127 4.73 1.79 -4.49
C CYS A 127 5.72 1.89 -3.32
N GLY A 128 6.52 0.84 -3.08
CA GLY A 128 7.37 0.73 -1.90
C GLY A 128 8.78 1.25 -2.08
N GLN A 129 9.35 1.18 -3.29
CA GLN A 129 10.76 1.51 -3.54
C GLN A 129 10.95 2.80 -4.34
N THR A 130 10.11 3.09 -5.33
CA THR A 130 10.20 4.35 -6.08
C THR A 130 9.83 5.55 -5.21
N CYS A 131 8.79 5.43 -4.39
CA CYS A 131 8.41 6.42 -3.37
C CYS A 131 9.02 6.11 -2.00
N HIS A 132 10.22 5.51 -1.96
CA HIS A 132 10.80 4.86 -0.79
C HIS A 132 10.93 5.76 0.45
N SER A 133 11.24 7.03 0.31
CA SER A 133 11.38 7.94 1.47
C SER A 133 10.07 8.12 2.26
N VAL A 134 8.93 8.02 1.57
CA VAL A 134 7.60 8.22 2.18
C VAL A 134 6.95 6.89 2.51
N MET A 135 7.08 5.88 1.63
CA MET A 135 6.40 4.60 1.75
C MET A 135 7.25 3.51 2.39
N GLN A 136 8.54 3.77 2.64
CA GLN A 136 9.46 2.79 3.25
C GLN A 136 8.91 2.15 4.53
N PRO A 137 8.34 2.90 5.50
CA PRO A 137 7.81 2.30 6.71
C PRO A 137 6.73 1.26 6.42
N GLN A 138 5.78 1.62 5.56
CA GLN A 138 4.67 0.74 5.19
C GLN A 138 5.16 -0.46 4.39
N TYR A 139 6.13 -0.27 3.49
CA TYR A 139 6.68 -1.34 2.66
C TYR A 139 7.48 -2.36 3.47
N VAL A 140 8.31 -1.91 4.42
CA VAL A 140 9.08 -2.78 5.31
C VAL A 140 8.13 -3.65 6.15
N ARG A 141 7.07 -3.05 6.71
CA ARG A 141 6.07 -3.80 7.49
C ARG A 141 5.23 -4.73 6.63
N TYR A 142 4.86 -4.29 5.43
CA TYR A 142 4.13 -5.11 4.46
C TYR A 142 4.88 -6.40 4.12
N GLN A 143 6.19 -6.35 3.89
CA GLN A 143 7.00 -7.52 3.55
C GLN A 143 6.98 -8.60 4.65
N LYS A 144 6.62 -8.25 5.88
CA LYS A 144 6.51 -9.15 7.04
C LYS A 144 5.08 -9.58 7.34
N SER A 145 4.11 -8.98 6.67
CA SER A 145 2.69 -9.28 6.88
C SER A 145 2.27 -10.58 6.22
N SER A 146 1.16 -11.15 6.67
CA SER A 146 0.49 -12.28 6.01
C SER A 146 0.04 -11.94 4.59
N HIS A 147 -0.07 -10.65 4.24
CA HIS A 147 -0.46 -10.14 2.93
C HIS A 147 0.73 -9.72 2.04
N ALA A 148 1.97 -10.10 2.38
CA ALA A 148 3.18 -9.72 1.63
C ALA A 148 3.18 -10.14 0.14
N ARG A 149 2.26 -11.01 -0.28
CA ARG A 149 2.09 -11.45 -1.67
C ARG A 149 0.94 -10.75 -2.39
N VAL A 150 0.07 -10.04 -1.66
CA VAL A 150 -1.08 -9.32 -2.22
C VAL A 150 -0.61 -7.98 -2.77
N PRO A 151 -0.84 -7.64 -4.04
CA PRO A 151 -0.47 -6.34 -4.59
C PRO A 151 -1.07 -5.18 -3.80
N CYS A 152 -0.31 -4.10 -3.64
CA CYS A 152 -0.79 -2.92 -2.90
C CYS A 152 -2.09 -2.35 -3.48
N VAL A 153 -2.21 -2.42 -4.81
CA VAL A 153 -3.37 -1.90 -5.56
C VAL A 153 -4.67 -2.63 -5.24
N ASP A 154 -4.62 -3.92 -4.89
CA ASP A 154 -5.81 -4.72 -4.60
C ASP A 154 -6.55 -4.20 -3.35
N CYS A 155 -5.80 -3.72 -2.35
CA CYS A 155 -6.37 -3.10 -1.16
C CYS A 155 -6.60 -1.59 -1.32
N HIS A 156 -5.64 -0.87 -1.95
CA HIS A 156 -5.66 0.59 -1.96
C HIS A 156 -6.37 1.21 -3.17
N ILE A 157 -6.43 0.53 -4.31
CA ILE A 157 -7.06 1.04 -5.53
C ILE A 157 -8.36 0.29 -5.83
N GLY A 158 -8.34 -1.03 -5.70
CA GLY A 158 -9.46 -1.92 -6.01
C GLY A 158 -9.76 -2.03 -7.50
N SER A 159 -10.80 -2.78 -7.86
CA SER A 159 -11.21 -3.04 -9.24
C SER A 159 -12.12 -1.96 -9.82
N GLY A 160 -12.09 -1.78 -11.12
CA GLY A 160 -13.00 -0.93 -11.89
C GLY A 160 -12.37 0.33 -12.49
N ALA A 161 -12.86 0.71 -13.68
CA ALA A 161 -12.32 1.82 -14.47
C ALA A 161 -12.38 3.17 -13.74
N THR A 162 -13.49 3.45 -13.05
CA THR A 162 -13.68 4.71 -12.31
C THR A 162 -12.67 4.84 -11.19
N SER A 163 -12.50 3.79 -10.39
CA SER A 163 -11.50 3.74 -9.31
C SER A 163 -10.10 3.92 -9.88
N PHE A 164 -9.77 3.21 -10.94
CA PHE A 164 -8.46 3.33 -11.62
C PHE A 164 -8.16 4.78 -12.02
N VAL A 165 -9.07 5.47 -12.71
CA VAL A 165 -8.87 6.86 -13.17
C VAL A 165 -8.72 7.80 -11.96
N GLN A 166 -9.58 7.69 -10.96
CA GLN A 166 -9.52 8.54 -9.77
C GLN A 166 -8.19 8.39 -9.03
N TYR A 167 -7.69 7.16 -8.86
CA TYR A 167 -6.44 6.91 -8.19
C TYR A 167 -5.22 7.34 -9.01
N LYS A 168 -5.23 7.18 -10.33
CA LYS A 168 -4.13 7.70 -11.18
C LYS A 168 -4.07 9.24 -11.13
N LEU A 169 -5.20 9.92 -11.11
CA LEU A 169 -5.25 11.38 -10.92
C LEU A 169 -4.79 11.79 -9.50
N ALA A 170 -5.19 11.05 -8.48
CA ALA A 170 -4.72 11.26 -7.11
C ALA A 170 -3.19 11.05 -7.01
N GLY A 171 -2.65 10.06 -7.74
CA GLY A 171 -1.21 9.80 -7.84
C GLY A 171 -0.41 10.98 -8.37
N VAL A 172 -0.91 11.71 -9.37
CA VAL A 172 -0.28 12.95 -9.86
C VAL A 172 -0.17 13.99 -8.75
N ARG A 173 -1.23 14.17 -7.95
CA ARG A 173 -1.22 15.07 -6.78
C ARG A 173 -0.23 14.60 -5.71
N GLN A 174 -0.11 13.30 -5.50
CA GLN A 174 0.85 12.74 -4.56
C GLN A 174 2.29 12.96 -5.02
N LEU A 175 2.59 12.79 -6.32
CA LEU A 175 3.91 13.11 -6.90
C LEU A 175 4.25 14.60 -6.73
N PHE A 176 3.29 15.49 -6.93
CA PHE A 176 3.49 16.92 -6.68
C PHE A 176 3.81 17.20 -5.21
N ARG A 177 3.05 16.63 -4.28
CA ARG A 177 3.32 16.77 -2.84
C ARG A 177 4.65 16.17 -2.42
N LEU A 178 5.07 15.07 -3.05
CA LEU A 178 6.37 14.46 -2.83
C LEU A 178 7.51 15.39 -3.30
N SER A 179 7.42 15.92 -4.51
CA SER A 179 8.43 16.82 -5.08
C SER A 179 8.56 18.13 -4.31
N THR A 180 7.44 18.66 -3.80
CA THR A 180 7.42 19.89 -2.99
C THR A 180 7.60 19.65 -1.49
N ARG A 181 7.73 18.38 -1.05
CA ARG A 181 7.83 17.95 0.36
C ARG A 181 6.67 18.45 1.25
N THR A 182 5.46 18.60 0.69
CA THR A 182 4.26 19.10 1.38
C THR A 182 3.34 17.99 1.88
N TYR A 183 3.84 16.77 2.07
CA TYR A 183 3.12 15.65 2.66
C TYR A 183 3.24 15.63 4.19
N HIS A 184 2.21 15.12 4.87
CA HIS A 184 2.19 15.00 6.33
C HIS A 184 3.15 13.91 6.82
N ARG A 185 3.69 14.11 8.03
CA ARG A 185 4.55 13.15 8.73
C ARG A 185 4.07 13.02 10.18
N PRO A 186 3.63 11.85 10.60
CA PRO A 186 3.44 10.63 9.80
C PRO A 186 2.33 10.78 8.76
N ILE A 187 2.27 9.85 7.78
CA ILE A 187 1.13 9.78 6.85
C ILE A 187 -0.08 9.34 7.65
N SER A 188 -1.15 10.14 7.61
CA SER A 188 -2.41 9.77 8.27
C SER A 188 -2.94 8.43 7.73
N PRO A 189 -3.51 7.58 8.60
CA PRO A 189 -4.22 6.40 8.16
C PRO A 189 -5.28 6.77 7.13
N ALA A 190 -5.32 6.02 6.03
CA ALA A 190 -6.25 6.32 4.94
C ALA A 190 -7.63 5.66 5.15
N MET A 191 -8.02 5.37 6.37
CA MET A 191 -9.26 4.62 6.67
C MET A 191 -10.52 5.31 6.15
N ASP A 192 -10.54 6.64 6.14
CA ASP A 192 -11.61 7.45 5.56
C ASP A 192 -11.65 7.42 4.03
N ARG A 193 -10.58 6.98 3.39
CA ARG A 193 -10.42 6.93 1.93
C ARG A 193 -10.29 5.51 1.38
N MET A 194 -10.22 4.53 2.27
CA MET A 194 -10.25 3.13 1.86
C MET A 194 -11.62 2.78 1.31
N ARG A 195 -11.64 1.90 0.32
CA ARG A 195 -12.88 1.33 -0.18
C ARG A 195 -13.53 0.50 0.93
N PRO A 196 -14.87 0.35 0.92
CA PRO A 196 -15.54 -0.53 1.85
C PRO A 196 -14.88 -1.91 1.89
N ALA A 197 -14.73 -2.49 3.08
CA ALA A 197 -14.08 -3.79 3.25
C ALA A 197 -14.73 -4.90 2.41
N ARG A 198 -16.02 -4.80 2.12
CA ARG A 198 -16.73 -5.69 1.18
C ARG A 198 -16.12 -5.71 -0.21
N GLU A 199 -15.66 -4.56 -0.69
CA GLU A 199 -15.12 -4.43 -2.04
C GLU A 199 -13.64 -4.76 -2.13
N THR A 200 -12.94 -4.88 -1.00
CA THR A 200 -11.51 -5.19 -0.91
C THR A 200 -11.27 -6.55 -0.29
N CYS A 201 -11.65 -6.73 0.96
CA CYS A 201 -11.34 -7.93 1.74
C CYS A 201 -12.15 -9.15 1.28
N GLU A 202 -13.45 -8.97 0.99
CA GLU A 202 -14.35 -10.06 0.62
C GLU A 202 -14.12 -10.61 -0.80
N GLN A 203 -13.24 -10.02 -1.58
CA GLN A 203 -12.78 -10.62 -2.84
C GLN A 203 -11.93 -11.89 -2.61
N CYS A 204 -11.24 -11.96 -1.49
CA CYS A 204 -10.40 -13.09 -1.11
C CYS A 204 -10.90 -13.80 0.17
N HIS A 205 -11.52 -13.07 1.09
CA HIS A 205 -12.05 -13.57 2.35
C HIS A 205 -13.57 -13.65 2.29
N SER A 206 -14.13 -14.85 2.17
CA SER A 206 -15.59 -15.02 2.28
C SER A 206 -16.03 -14.91 3.74
N ARG A 207 -17.20 -14.29 3.98
CA ARG A 207 -17.77 -14.09 5.34
C ARG A 207 -17.98 -15.37 6.14
N GLY A 208 -18.10 -16.51 5.49
CA GLY A 208 -18.39 -17.79 6.13
C GLY A 208 -17.21 -18.74 6.27
N SER A 209 -15.99 -18.38 5.82
CA SER A 209 -14.84 -19.30 5.76
C SER A 209 -13.87 -19.16 6.93
N GLN A 210 -14.25 -18.51 8.00
CA GLN A 210 -13.37 -18.29 9.15
C GLN A 210 -13.74 -19.21 10.28
N ASP A 211 -12.76 -19.99 10.73
CA ASP A 211 -12.90 -20.88 11.85
C ASP A 211 -12.51 -20.22 13.17
N ASP A 212 -13.00 -20.77 14.27
CA ASP A 212 -12.45 -20.51 15.59
C ASP A 212 -10.99 -21.01 15.63
N LYS A 213 -10.10 -20.30 16.31
CA LYS A 213 -8.66 -20.53 16.19
C LYS A 213 -8.00 -20.77 17.54
N LEU A 214 -7.10 -21.73 17.57
CA LEU A 214 -6.12 -21.83 18.64
C LEU A 214 -5.02 -20.79 18.39
N LYS A 215 -4.80 -19.87 19.34
CA LYS A 215 -3.72 -18.89 19.30
C LYS A 215 -2.70 -19.23 20.39
N VAL A 216 -1.45 -19.39 20.00
CA VAL A 216 -0.32 -19.61 20.91
C VAL A 216 0.48 -18.32 20.95
N ILE A 217 0.61 -17.74 22.13
CA ILE A 217 1.37 -16.52 22.38
C ILE A 217 2.57 -16.90 23.22
N ARG A 218 3.76 -16.63 22.69
CA ARG A 218 5.02 -16.79 23.43
C ARG A 218 5.54 -15.43 23.81
N HIS A 219 5.84 -15.25 25.07
CA HIS A 219 6.53 -14.08 25.60
C HIS A 219 7.62 -14.53 26.58
N TYR A 220 8.47 -13.62 26.95
CA TYR A 220 9.65 -13.94 27.75
C TYR A 220 9.73 -13.02 28.96
N ASP A 221 10.20 -13.52 30.09
CA ASP A 221 10.42 -12.74 31.29
C ASP A 221 11.69 -11.86 31.17
N ASN A 222 11.76 -10.82 31.99
CA ASN A 222 12.94 -9.95 32.09
C ASN A 222 14.05 -10.50 33.00
N ASP A 223 13.98 -11.80 33.33
CA ASP A 223 14.96 -12.50 34.14
C ASP A 223 16.25 -12.79 33.36
N GLU A 224 17.25 -13.34 34.04
CA GLU A 224 18.57 -13.65 33.46
C GLU A 224 18.47 -14.58 32.25
N LYS A 225 17.54 -15.55 32.27
CA LYS A 225 17.38 -16.57 31.24
C LYS A 225 16.38 -16.21 30.16
N SER A 226 15.76 -15.04 30.29
CA SER A 226 14.61 -14.67 29.45
C SER A 226 13.63 -15.83 29.37
N THR A 227 13.11 -16.24 30.54
CA THR A 227 12.30 -17.44 30.71
C THR A 227 11.06 -17.38 29.84
N GLU A 228 10.86 -18.39 29.01
CA GLU A 228 9.71 -18.48 28.10
C GLU A 228 8.43 -18.78 28.87
N LYS A 229 7.41 -18.01 28.57
CA LYS A 229 6.03 -18.19 29.02
C LYS A 229 5.13 -18.33 27.83
N THR A 230 4.24 -19.25 27.87
CA THR A 230 3.29 -19.52 26.78
C THR A 230 1.86 -19.41 27.29
N THR A 231 1.07 -18.61 26.59
CA THR A 231 -0.38 -18.51 26.76
C THR A 231 -1.04 -19.13 25.56
N VAL A 232 -2.00 -20.04 25.80
CA VAL A 232 -2.78 -20.70 24.76
C VAL A 232 -4.24 -20.29 24.87
N LEU A 233 -4.77 -19.72 23.80
CA LEU A 233 -6.14 -19.22 23.72
C LEU A 233 -6.91 -19.98 22.65
N PHE A 234 -8.14 -20.39 22.97
CA PHE A 234 -9.10 -20.77 21.95
C PHE A 234 -9.97 -19.55 21.63
N VAL A 235 -9.67 -18.89 20.51
CA VAL A 235 -10.34 -17.65 20.07
C VAL A 235 -11.58 -18.01 19.27
N ARG A 236 -12.76 -17.59 19.74
CA ARG A 236 -14.06 -17.79 19.11
C ARG A 236 -14.31 -16.74 18.02
N ALA A 237 -13.39 -16.70 17.03
CA ALA A 237 -13.41 -15.68 15.99
C ALA A 237 -14.67 -15.77 15.12
N ALA A 238 -14.95 -16.94 14.55
CA ALA A 238 -16.10 -17.16 13.68
C ALA A 238 -17.42 -17.19 14.45
N THR A 239 -17.48 -18.01 15.51
CA THR A 239 -18.74 -18.31 16.18
C THR A 239 -19.25 -17.17 17.07
N LYS A 240 -18.38 -16.28 17.53
CA LYS A 240 -18.75 -15.19 18.45
C LYS A 240 -18.35 -13.81 17.91
N ILE A 241 -17.05 -13.55 17.68
CA ILE A 241 -16.57 -12.21 17.35
C ILE A 241 -17.15 -11.75 16.02
N HIS A 242 -16.88 -12.45 14.91
CA HIS A 242 -17.36 -12.04 13.59
C HIS A 242 -18.89 -12.08 13.51
N LYS A 243 -19.52 -13.10 14.08
CA LYS A 243 -20.97 -13.19 14.11
C LYS A 243 -21.61 -11.97 14.78
N ALA A 244 -21.09 -11.56 15.93
CA ALA A 244 -21.63 -10.41 16.67
C ALA A 244 -21.44 -9.07 15.94
N HIS A 245 -20.33 -8.90 15.20
CA HIS A 245 -19.94 -7.61 14.61
C HIS A 245 -20.29 -7.47 13.12
N LEU A 246 -20.38 -8.56 12.37
CA LEU A 246 -20.65 -8.54 10.94
C LEU A 246 -22.12 -8.80 10.59
N GLU A 247 -22.86 -9.53 11.44
CA GLU A 247 -24.30 -9.81 11.21
C GLU A 247 -25.21 -8.71 11.76
N ARG A 248 -24.71 -7.84 12.63
CA ARG A 248 -25.46 -6.74 13.23
C ARG A 248 -25.08 -5.41 12.58
N ASP A 249 -26.01 -4.49 12.53
CA ASP A 249 -25.78 -3.13 12.08
C ASP A 249 -25.24 -2.31 13.26
N ILE A 250 -23.93 -2.31 13.42
CA ILE A 250 -23.26 -1.57 14.48
C ILE A 250 -22.68 -0.30 13.85
N GLU A 251 -23.02 0.82 14.45
CA GLU A 251 -22.41 2.10 14.14
C GLU A 251 -21.68 2.65 15.37
N TYR A 252 -20.71 3.50 15.15
CA TYR A 252 -20.01 4.18 16.23
C TYR A 252 -19.70 5.63 15.84
N VAL A 253 -19.50 6.46 16.86
CA VAL A 253 -19.05 7.85 16.71
C VAL A 253 -17.54 7.87 16.88
N SER A 254 -16.85 8.56 15.98
CA SER A 254 -15.39 8.74 16.05
C SER A 254 -15.04 10.21 16.18
N SER A 255 -14.06 10.53 17.01
CA SER A 255 -13.55 11.91 17.19
C SER A 255 -12.69 12.38 16.01
N GLY A 256 -12.27 11.46 15.12
CA GLY A 256 -11.38 11.78 13.99
C GLY A 256 -11.27 10.66 12.95
N PRO A 257 -10.38 10.84 11.98
CA PRO A 257 -10.19 9.88 10.89
C PRO A 257 -9.57 8.55 11.35
N ASP A 258 -8.83 8.55 12.45
CA ASP A 258 -8.32 7.34 13.11
C ASP A 258 -9.19 7.03 14.34
N PRO A 259 -9.99 5.96 14.32
CA PRO A 259 -10.95 5.66 15.38
C PRO A 259 -10.30 4.99 16.61
N GLN A 260 -9.28 5.61 17.18
CA GLN A 260 -8.66 5.13 18.42
C GLN A 260 -9.52 5.50 19.65
N GLU A 261 -10.23 6.64 19.60
CA GLU A 261 -11.19 7.05 20.62
C GLU A 261 -12.60 6.93 20.04
N ILE A 262 -13.44 6.19 20.72
CA ILE A 262 -14.82 5.93 20.33
C ILE A 262 -15.73 6.46 21.44
N PRO A 263 -16.30 7.66 21.33
CA PRO A 263 -17.19 8.23 22.33
C PRO A 263 -18.51 7.50 22.53
N ALA A 264 -19.01 6.85 21.47
CA ALA A 264 -20.27 6.13 21.52
C ALA A 264 -20.38 5.01 20.48
N VAL A 265 -21.08 3.95 20.83
CA VAL A 265 -21.47 2.84 19.96
C VAL A 265 -22.99 2.79 19.89
N ILE A 266 -23.53 2.52 18.70
CA ILE A 266 -24.95 2.51 18.41
C ILE A 266 -25.31 1.13 17.87
N LEU A 267 -26.29 0.48 18.50
CA LEU A 267 -26.83 -0.82 18.10
C LEU A 267 -28.35 -0.74 18.10
N GLY A 268 -28.94 -0.64 16.92
CA GLY A 268 -30.37 -0.44 16.76
C GLY A 268 -30.83 0.89 17.40
N ASP A 269 -31.72 0.81 18.37
CA ASP A 269 -32.23 1.94 19.15
C ASP A 269 -31.38 2.29 20.39
N LYS A 270 -30.40 1.45 20.72
CA LYS A 270 -29.54 1.63 21.89
C LYS A 270 -28.27 2.39 21.53
N THR A 271 -27.95 3.39 22.36
CA THR A 271 -26.68 4.11 22.30
C THR A 271 -25.91 3.88 23.59
N TYR A 272 -24.74 3.30 23.46
CA TYR A 272 -23.77 3.08 24.54
C TYR A 272 -22.71 4.17 24.43
N ALA A 273 -22.59 5.01 25.44
CA ALA A 273 -21.69 6.19 25.39
C ALA A 273 -20.83 6.26 26.66
N LEU A 274 -19.65 6.83 26.50
CA LEU A 274 -18.83 7.25 27.63
C LEU A 274 -19.50 8.39 28.37
N GLU A 275 -19.37 8.45 29.69
CA GLU A 275 -19.93 9.52 30.52
C GLU A 275 -19.40 10.89 30.07
N GLY A 276 -20.31 11.82 29.82
CA GLY A 276 -19.97 13.19 29.40
C GLY A 276 -19.41 13.33 27.98
N ALA A 277 -19.33 12.24 27.21
CA ALA A 277 -18.77 12.30 25.87
C ALA A 277 -19.71 13.04 24.88
N ALA A 278 -19.11 13.86 24.00
CA ALA A 278 -19.83 14.50 22.91
C ALA A 278 -20.11 13.49 21.78
N ILE A 279 -21.39 13.28 21.46
CA ILE A 279 -21.84 12.31 20.44
C ILE A 279 -22.05 12.98 19.07
N ASN A 280 -21.37 14.10 18.83
CA ASN A 280 -21.51 14.90 17.59
C ASN A 280 -20.36 14.67 16.58
N GLY A 281 -19.58 13.61 16.76
CA GLY A 281 -18.49 13.22 15.87
C GLY A 281 -18.96 12.56 14.55
N LEU A 282 -18.01 12.09 13.77
CA LEU A 282 -18.28 11.37 12.53
C LEU A 282 -18.90 9.99 12.85
N ARG A 283 -20.14 9.78 12.37
CA ARG A 283 -20.81 8.50 12.50
C ARG A 283 -20.32 7.53 11.41
N ARG A 284 -19.89 6.33 11.81
CA ARG A 284 -19.34 5.31 10.94
C ARG A 284 -20.04 3.97 11.20
N ARG A 285 -20.28 3.24 10.13
CA ARG A 285 -20.71 1.84 10.23
C ARG A 285 -19.47 0.96 10.40
N MET A 286 -19.52 0.05 11.38
CA MET A 286 -18.44 -0.89 11.64
C MET A 286 -18.23 -1.86 10.48
N ASP A 287 -16.98 -2.08 10.12
CA ASP A 287 -16.58 -3.08 9.14
C ASP A 287 -15.27 -3.78 9.53
N CYS A 288 -14.74 -4.62 8.63
CA CYS A 288 -13.52 -5.41 8.88
C CYS A 288 -12.32 -4.52 9.24
N MET A 289 -12.23 -3.32 8.66
CA MET A 289 -11.09 -2.41 8.87
C MET A 289 -11.07 -1.77 10.26
N ASP A 290 -12.17 -1.79 11.00
CA ASP A 290 -12.21 -1.23 12.35
C ASP A 290 -11.44 -2.07 13.37
N CYS A 291 -11.35 -3.37 13.09
CA CYS A 291 -10.52 -4.32 13.86
C CYS A 291 -9.22 -4.65 13.12
N HIS A 292 -9.31 -4.96 11.82
CA HIS A 292 -8.17 -5.37 10.99
C HIS A 292 -7.49 -4.17 10.29
N ASN A 293 -7.31 -3.05 10.99
CA ASN A 293 -6.79 -1.79 10.45
C ASN A 293 -5.33 -1.85 9.98
N ARG A 294 -4.59 -2.89 10.35
CA ARG A 294 -3.15 -3.05 10.04
C ARG A 294 -2.82 -4.37 9.35
N SER A 295 -3.77 -5.02 8.69
CA SER A 295 -3.59 -6.34 8.07
C SER A 295 -2.38 -6.44 7.14
N GLY A 296 -2.05 -5.36 6.42
CA GLY A 296 -0.89 -5.30 5.52
C GLY A 296 0.35 -4.61 6.12
N HIS A 297 0.24 -3.91 7.24
CA HIS A 297 1.31 -3.05 7.79
C HIS A 297 1.27 -3.04 9.32
N ASP A 298 1.37 -4.19 9.97
CA ASP A 298 1.34 -4.27 11.42
C ASP A 298 2.68 -3.80 12.02
N PHE A 299 2.64 -2.74 12.84
CA PHE A 299 3.80 -2.22 13.57
C PHE A 299 3.84 -2.84 14.95
N GLU A 300 5.03 -3.32 15.32
CA GLU A 300 5.24 -3.99 16.60
C GLU A 300 5.36 -3.00 17.78
N THR A 301 5.21 -3.52 18.99
CA THR A 301 5.74 -2.88 20.19
C THR A 301 7.18 -3.36 20.43
N PRO A 302 8.01 -2.64 21.21
CA PRO A 302 9.36 -3.11 21.57
C PRO A 302 9.35 -4.52 22.15
N GLU A 303 8.38 -4.81 23.03
CA GLU A 303 8.21 -6.10 23.68
C GLU A 303 7.91 -7.19 22.67
N SER A 304 6.88 -7.03 21.83
CA SER A 304 6.51 -8.04 20.87
C SER A 304 7.59 -8.27 19.82
N ALA A 305 8.27 -7.21 19.37
CA ALA A 305 9.37 -7.34 18.40
C ALA A 305 10.53 -8.17 18.95
N VAL A 306 10.88 -7.97 20.23
CA VAL A 306 11.94 -8.75 20.91
C VAL A 306 11.48 -10.18 21.12
N ASP A 307 10.26 -10.38 21.63
CA ASP A 307 9.72 -11.72 21.91
C ASP A 307 9.62 -12.56 20.64
N GLU A 308 9.14 -11.99 19.53
CA GLU A 308 9.12 -12.64 18.23
C GLU A 308 10.54 -12.95 17.70
N ALA A 309 11.51 -12.07 17.92
CA ALA A 309 12.90 -12.30 17.51
C ALA A 309 13.57 -13.42 18.31
N ILE A 310 13.27 -13.53 19.60
CA ILE A 310 13.74 -14.65 20.44
C ILE A 310 13.07 -15.95 19.98
N ALA A 311 11.75 -15.95 19.82
CA ALA A 311 11.00 -17.12 19.36
C ALA A 311 11.46 -17.63 18.00
N ALA A 312 11.84 -16.69 17.10
CA ALA A 312 12.38 -17.02 15.77
C ALA A 312 13.89 -17.38 15.77
N GLY A 313 14.55 -17.41 16.93
CA GLY A 313 15.99 -17.70 17.05
C GLY A 313 16.91 -16.60 16.50
N LYS A 314 16.38 -15.40 16.23
CA LYS A 314 17.16 -14.24 15.75
C LYS A 314 17.91 -13.54 16.89
N LEU A 315 17.40 -13.65 18.09
CA LEU A 315 18.07 -13.23 19.33
C LEU A 315 18.37 -14.45 20.17
N ASP A 316 19.64 -14.63 20.50
CA ASP A 316 20.10 -15.76 21.29
C ASP A 316 19.71 -15.58 22.77
N ARG A 317 18.76 -16.40 23.21
CA ARG A 317 18.24 -16.44 24.57
C ARG A 317 19.28 -16.85 25.64
N SER A 318 20.38 -17.49 25.23
CA SER A 318 21.44 -17.88 26.17
C SER A 318 22.21 -16.67 26.74
N ARG A 319 22.10 -15.50 26.11
CA ARG A 319 22.69 -14.27 26.64
C ARG A 319 21.91 -13.79 27.87
N PRO A 320 22.57 -13.56 29.01
CA PRO A 320 21.90 -13.09 30.21
C PRO A 320 21.12 -11.79 29.96
N PHE A 321 19.90 -11.73 30.46
CA PHE A 321 19.00 -10.58 30.40
C PHE A 321 18.71 -10.03 29.00
N VAL A 322 18.88 -10.83 27.94
CA VAL A 322 18.79 -10.36 26.54
C VAL A 322 17.46 -9.67 26.26
N ARG A 323 16.35 -10.22 26.74
CA ARG A 323 15.01 -9.60 26.53
C ARG A 323 14.93 -8.23 27.22
N ARG A 324 15.26 -8.16 28.50
CA ARG A 324 15.22 -6.91 29.28
C ARG A 324 16.03 -5.81 28.63
N ASP A 325 17.28 -6.15 28.26
CA ASP A 325 18.23 -5.18 27.74
C ASP A 325 17.87 -4.75 26.31
N ALA A 326 17.38 -5.66 25.48
CA ALA A 326 16.92 -5.34 24.14
C ALA A 326 15.67 -4.45 24.16
N VAL A 327 14.66 -4.77 24.97
CA VAL A 327 13.45 -3.93 25.13
C VAL A 327 13.79 -2.55 25.64
N ALA A 328 14.64 -2.46 26.68
CA ALA A 328 15.07 -1.17 27.24
C ALA A 328 15.81 -0.32 26.19
N ALA A 329 16.72 -0.93 25.42
CA ALA A 329 17.46 -0.22 24.39
C ALA A 329 16.56 0.26 23.24
N LEU A 330 15.58 -0.55 22.82
CA LEU A 330 14.61 -0.17 21.78
C LEU A 330 13.72 0.98 22.24
N LYS A 331 13.24 0.96 23.48
CA LYS A 331 12.42 2.04 24.05
C LYS A 331 13.20 3.36 24.17
N ASN A 332 14.41 3.28 24.68
CA ASN A 332 15.24 4.45 24.93
C ASN A 332 16.07 4.87 23.72
N GLN A 333 16.14 4.05 22.67
CA GLN A 333 17.00 4.21 21.49
C GLN A 333 18.47 4.47 21.85
N ALA A 334 18.95 3.80 22.90
CA ALA A 334 20.28 3.99 23.48
C ALA A 334 20.92 2.63 23.82
N GLY A 335 22.26 2.56 23.80
CA GLY A 335 23.01 1.35 24.13
C GLY A 335 22.94 0.24 23.06
N LEU A 336 22.41 0.53 21.90
CA LEU A 336 22.20 -0.42 20.80
C LEU A 336 23.52 -1.02 20.28
N GLU A 337 24.62 -0.30 20.42
CA GLU A 337 25.95 -0.74 19.98
C GLU A 337 26.48 -1.92 20.81
N ARG A 338 25.96 -2.12 22.02
CA ARG A 338 26.35 -3.21 22.93
C ARG A 338 25.53 -4.49 22.74
N LEU A 339 24.47 -4.39 21.94
CA LEU A 339 23.51 -5.47 21.69
C LEU A 339 23.75 -6.13 20.33
N PRO A 340 23.24 -7.36 20.13
CA PRO A 340 23.30 -8.00 18.84
C PRO A 340 22.73 -7.13 17.71
N GLU A 341 23.28 -7.30 16.50
CA GLU A 341 22.79 -6.60 15.29
C GLU A 341 21.30 -6.75 15.10
N ALA A 342 20.74 -7.91 15.44
CA ALA A 342 19.31 -8.16 15.38
C ALA A 342 18.46 -7.09 16.06
N VAL A 343 18.92 -6.52 17.20
CA VAL A 343 18.18 -5.45 17.90
C VAL A 343 18.16 -4.16 17.08
N ARG A 344 19.27 -3.82 16.41
CA ARG A 344 19.33 -2.65 15.53
C ARG A 344 18.42 -2.85 14.31
N VAL A 345 18.34 -4.06 13.79
CA VAL A 345 17.40 -4.42 12.71
C VAL A 345 15.97 -4.21 13.18
N LEU A 346 15.58 -4.70 14.38
CA LEU A 346 14.23 -4.48 14.92
C LEU A 346 13.88 -2.99 15.01
N LEU A 347 14.82 -2.15 15.44
CA LEU A 347 14.61 -0.70 15.49
C LEU A 347 14.35 -0.13 14.08
N SER A 348 15.22 -0.46 13.12
CA SER A 348 15.13 0.07 11.75
C SER A 348 13.89 -0.39 10.99
N GLU A 349 13.24 -1.47 11.43
CA GLU A 349 12.03 -2.02 10.84
C GLU A 349 10.73 -1.44 11.44
N ASN A 350 10.80 -0.73 12.56
CA ASN A 350 9.64 -0.21 13.27
C ASN A 350 9.70 1.31 13.53
N VAL A 351 10.90 1.90 13.51
CA VAL A 351 11.11 3.32 13.82
C VAL A 351 11.70 4.04 12.63
N PHE A 352 11.01 5.07 12.15
CA PHE A 352 11.40 5.85 10.97
C PHE A 352 11.34 7.35 11.29
N PRO A 353 12.40 7.92 11.87
CA PRO A 353 12.42 9.32 12.35
C PRO A 353 12.11 10.33 11.23
N ASN A 354 12.59 10.09 10.01
CA ASN A 354 12.34 10.94 8.84
C ASN A 354 10.85 11.05 8.48
N MET A 355 10.04 10.10 8.93
CA MET A 355 8.59 10.07 8.74
C MET A 355 7.81 10.33 10.01
N SER A 356 8.49 10.72 11.11
CA SER A 356 7.92 10.91 12.44
C SER A 356 7.17 9.65 12.94
N ILE A 357 7.71 8.47 12.63
CA ILE A 357 7.15 7.19 13.07
C ILE A 357 8.05 6.61 14.16
N GLY A 358 7.45 6.38 15.32
CA GLY A 358 8.03 5.69 16.46
C GLY A 358 7.13 4.54 16.93
N TRP A 359 7.51 3.93 18.02
CA TRP A 359 6.70 2.91 18.67
C TRP A 359 5.30 3.44 19.01
N GLY A 360 4.25 2.70 18.64
CA GLY A 360 2.86 3.09 18.91
C GLY A 360 2.26 4.14 17.99
N THR A 361 3.00 4.67 16.99
CA THR A 361 2.46 5.64 16.02
C THR A 361 1.26 5.08 15.24
N TYR A 362 1.26 3.78 14.96
CA TYR A 362 0.20 3.12 14.22
C TYR A 362 -0.32 1.90 15.00
N PRO A 363 -1.22 2.10 15.97
CA PRO A 363 -1.76 1.01 16.77
C PRO A 363 -2.58 0.03 15.94
N SER A 364 -2.43 -1.25 16.23
CA SER A 364 -3.27 -2.32 15.70
C SER A 364 -4.53 -2.45 16.56
N ASN A 365 -5.69 -2.61 15.93
CA ASN A 365 -6.96 -2.72 16.64
C ASN A 365 -7.38 -4.17 16.89
N ILE A 366 -6.59 -5.13 16.44
CA ILE A 366 -6.90 -6.55 16.62
C ILE A 366 -6.48 -7.03 18.02
N GLY A 367 -7.42 -7.61 18.75
CA GLY A 367 -7.17 -8.03 20.13
C GLY A 367 -7.06 -6.86 21.11
N HIS A 368 -6.35 -7.06 22.24
CA HIS A 368 -6.16 -6.07 23.29
C HIS A 368 -4.82 -6.25 24.04
N GLU A 369 -3.93 -7.05 23.47
CA GLU A 369 -2.64 -7.42 24.08
C GLU A 369 -1.59 -6.30 23.92
N LYS A 370 -1.47 -5.77 22.69
CA LYS A 370 -0.46 -4.75 22.35
C LYS A 370 -1.01 -3.33 22.46
N PHE A 371 -2.26 -3.15 22.13
CA PHE A 371 -2.98 -1.87 22.11
C PHE A 371 -4.42 -2.08 22.62
N PRO A 372 -5.16 -1.02 22.95
CA PRO A 372 -6.53 -1.14 23.45
C PRO A 372 -7.44 -2.02 22.58
N GLY A 373 -7.37 -1.91 21.24
CA GLY A 373 -8.06 -2.76 20.30
C GLY A 373 -9.54 -2.96 20.61
N CYS A 374 -9.93 -4.15 21.04
CA CYS A 374 -11.31 -4.47 21.44
C CYS A 374 -11.80 -3.62 22.61
N PHE A 375 -10.91 -3.23 23.52
CA PHE A 375 -11.25 -2.41 24.70
C PHE A 375 -11.52 -0.94 24.38
N ARG A 376 -11.44 -0.51 23.09
CA ARG A 376 -11.95 0.80 22.68
C ARG A 376 -13.48 0.92 22.84
N CYS A 377 -14.18 -0.21 22.89
CA CYS A 377 -15.63 -0.30 23.09
C CYS A 377 -16.02 -1.22 24.24
N HIS A 378 -15.27 -2.33 24.44
CA HIS A 378 -15.51 -3.33 25.49
C HIS A 378 -14.74 -2.98 26.78
N ASP A 379 -14.89 -1.75 27.25
CA ASP A 379 -14.18 -1.17 28.39
C ASP A 379 -15.03 -1.10 29.68
N GLY A 380 -16.31 -1.50 29.60
CA GLY A 380 -17.28 -1.40 30.69
C GLY A 380 -17.77 0.01 30.98
N GLN A 381 -17.22 1.03 30.29
CA GLN A 381 -17.59 2.42 30.48
C GLN A 381 -18.61 2.91 29.44
N HIS A 382 -18.75 2.20 28.33
CA HIS A 382 -19.77 2.43 27.33
C HIS A 382 -21.11 1.91 27.84
N VAL A 383 -21.95 2.82 28.34
CA VAL A 383 -23.24 2.47 28.96
C VAL A 383 -24.41 3.20 28.30
N THR A 384 -25.56 2.54 28.30
CA THR A 384 -26.82 3.19 27.90
C THR A 384 -27.33 4.13 29.01
N LYS A 385 -28.31 4.96 28.69
CA LYS A 385 -29.01 5.80 29.69
C LYS A 385 -29.64 5.00 30.81
N THR A 386 -29.91 3.72 30.58
CA THR A 386 -30.50 2.78 31.57
C THR A 386 -29.46 1.97 32.34
N GLY A 387 -28.16 2.22 32.11
CA GLY A 387 -27.06 1.56 32.83
C GLY A 387 -26.63 0.20 32.23
N GLU A 388 -27.16 -0.18 31.08
CA GLU A 388 -26.68 -1.40 30.38
C GLU A 388 -25.32 -1.11 29.74
N SER A 389 -24.30 -1.92 30.01
CA SER A 389 -22.95 -1.78 29.42
C SER A 389 -22.74 -2.71 28.24
N ILE A 390 -21.76 -2.34 27.37
CA ILE A 390 -21.21 -3.30 26.39
C ILE A 390 -20.48 -4.38 27.17
N GLY A 391 -20.80 -5.66 26.88
CA GLY A 391 -20.27 -6.81 27.61
C GLY A 391 -18.75 -6.92 27.55
N GLN A 392 -18.14 -7.25 28.71
CA GLN A 392 -16.68 -7.45 28.87
C GLN A 392 -16.30 -8.88 29.26
N ASP A 393 -17.26 -9.84 29.19
CA ASP A 393 -16.97 -11.21 29.58
C ASP A 393 -15.93 -11.83 28.64
N CYS A 394 -14.77 -12.15 29.22
CA CYS A 394 -13.63 -12.75 28.52
C CYS A 394 -14.02 -14.05 27.80
N GLY A 395 -14.84 -14.90 28.44
CA GLY A 395 -15.28 -16.15 27.90
C GLY A 395 -16.17 -16.05 26.66
N THR A 396 -16.72 -14.86 26.38
CA THR A 396 -17.47 -14.60 25.15
C THR A 396 -16.57 -14.60 23.90
N CYS A 397 -15.36 -14.07 24.01
CA CYS A 397 -14.45 -13.91 22.87
C CYS A 397 -13.42 -15.03 22.75
N HIS A 398 -12.92 -15.54 23.88
CA HIS A 398 -11.90 -16.58 23.92
C HIS A 398 -11.95 -17.38 25.21
N GLU A 399 -11.36 -18.55 25.18
CA GLU A 399 -11.13 -19.40 26.35
C GLU A 399 -9.64 -19.50 26.62
N LEU A 400 -9.24 -19.29 27.88
CA LEU A 400 -7.87 -19.46 28.33
C LEU A 400 -7.59 -20.94 28.58
N VAL A 401 -6.81 -21.56 27.72
CA VAL A 401 -6.48 -23.00 27.82
C VAL A 401 -5.22 -23.19 28.68
N ALA A 402 -4.23 -22.30 28.53
CA ALA A 402 -3.07 -22.20 29.38
C ALA A 402 -2.65 -20.73 29.50
N VAL A 403 -2.16 -20.31 30.67
CA VAL A 403 -1.76 -18.91 30.91
C VAL A 403 -0.38 -18.87 31.55
N ASP A 404 0.55 -18.22 30.88
CA ASP A 404 1.93 -17.99 31.34
C ASP A 404 2.65 -19.25 31.83
N GLU A 405 2.37 -20.38 31.18
CA GLU A 405 2.99 -21.65 31.52
C GLU A 405 4.30 -21.87 30.78
N GLN A 406 5.24 -22.52 31.46
CA GLN A 406 6.42 -23.06 30.82
C GLN A 406 6.06 -24.43 30.22
N ASN A 407 6.14 -24.58 28.89
CA ASN A 407 5.84 -25.82 28.18
C ASN A 407 4.42 -26.39 28.48
N PRO A 408 3.36 -25.68 28.14
CA PRO A 408 1.99 -26.13 28.41
C PRO A 408 1.73 -27.53 27.86
N LYS A 409 1.16 -28.40 28.68
CA LYS A 409 0.87 -29.79 28.29
C LYS A 409 -0.03 -29.87 27.06
N ILE A 410 -0.97 -28.96 26.95
CA ILE A 410 -1.93 -28.89 25.83
C ILE A 410 -1.24 -28.81 24.46
N LEU A 411 -0.08 -28.14 24.35
CA LEU A 411 0.66 -28.06 23.08
C LEU A 411 1.15 -29.44 22.64
N LYS A 412 1.61 -30.27 23.60
CA LYS A 412 2.02 -31.64 23.31
C LYS A 412 0.81 -32.52 22.93
N ASP A 413 -0.30 -32.35 23.63
CA ASP A 413 -1.54 -33.10 23.40
C ASP A 413 -2.13 -32.78 22.00
N LEU A 414 -1.93 -31.57 21.51
CA LEU A 414 -2.37 -31.11 20.19
C LEU A 414 -1.32 -31.30 19.08
N GLY A 415 -0.14 -31.82 19.39
CA GLY A 415 0.97 -31.99 18.42
C GLY A 415 1.52 -30.65 17.87
N VAL A 416 1.32 -29.56 18.59
CA VAL A 416 1.85 -28.23 18.26
C VAL A 416 3.17 -28.04 19.01
N GLN A 417 4.28 -27.94 18.27
CA GLN A 417 5.61 -27.68 18.82
C GLN A 417 6.01 -26.21 18.67
#